data_91dd54fc7662ec34d05d03dbafbbfebd
#
_entry.id   91dd54fc7662ec34d05d03dbafbbfebd
#
_cell.length_a   1.000
_cell.length_b   1.000
_cell.length_c   1.000
_cell.angle_alpha   90.00
_cell.angle_beta   90.00
_cell.angle_gamma   90.00
#
_symmetry.space_group_name_H-M   'P 1'
#
loop_
_entity.id
_entity.type
_entity.pdbx_description
1 polymer ?
#
loop_
_entity_poly.entity_id
_entity_poly.type
_entity_poly.pdbx_seq_one_letter_code
_entity_poly.pdbx_strand_id
1 'polypeptide(L)'
;AIENLQKTNPKYKQDCYVLVDMGGASSEFIFCTKEGIFAKSFEIGIVKAKDKYKSIENLLKCKDEVLVPIQKFIEENQKQGRKAKFLVANSGTPTMVCAFKMGLKQYDSKKVFGETLHRVDFRDELERFLALSYKERENLVGVFRADVVPFGIVLFLLFMEILDFQECLILDEGVREGAAILGILDKQI
;
A
#
# COMPACT_ATOMS: atom_id res chain seq x y z
N ALA A 1 1.20 13.63 -9.08
CA ALA A 1 2.29 12.96 -8.36
C ALA A 1 3.05 11.99 -9.24
N ILE A 2 2.47 10.86 -9.59
CA ILE A 2 3.17 9.80 -10.34
C ILE A 2 3.69 10.28 -11.70
N GLU A 3 2.96 11.15 -12.39
CA GLU A 3 3.39 11.73 -13.67
C GLU A 3 4.71 12.52 -13.53
N ASN A 4 4.92 13.21 -12.44
CA ASN A 4 6.17 13.92 -12.18
C ASN A 4 7.32 12.94 -11.93
N LEU A 5 7.09 11.87 -11.19
CA LEU A 5 8.08 10.80 -11.00
C LEU A 5 8.40 10.08 -12.30
N GLN A 6 7.42 9.84 -13.16
CA GLN A 6 7.62 9.25 -14.48
C GLN A 6 8.46 10.14 -15.41
N LYS A 7 8.36 11.46 -15.26
CA LYS A 7 9.20 12.41 -16.04
C LYS A 7 10.65 12.43 -15.56
N THR A 8 10.88 12.25 -14.25
CA THR A 8 12.19 12.40 -13.64
C THR A 8 12.94 11.08 -13.46
N ASN A 9 12.23 9.95 -13.39
CA ASN A 9 12.83 8.63 -13.19
C ASN A 9 12.39 7.65 -14.29
N PRO A 10 13.31 7.28 -15.22
CA PRO A 10 13.00 6.37 -16.33
C PRO A 10 12.45 5.00 -15.91
N LYS A 11 12.79 4.53 -14.69
CA LYS A 11 12.29 3.26 -14.13
C LYS A 11 10.76 3.22 -14.09
N TYR A 12 10.12 4.35 -13.82
CA TYR A 12 8.67 4.46 -13.69
C TYR A 12 7.96 4.93 -14.97
N LYS A 13 8.73 5.15 -16.06
CA LYS A 13 8.17 5.51 -17.37
C LYS A 13 7.66 4.27 -18.08
N GLN A 14 6.62 3.67 -17.55
CA GLN A 14 6.02 2.43 -18.05
C GLN A 14 4.54 2.63 -18.40
N ASP A 15 4.06 1.84 -19.35
CA ASP A 15 2.71 1.96 -19.89
C ASP A 15 1.63 1.35 -18.96
N CYS A 16 2.05 0.50 -18.02
CA CYS A 16 1.14 -0.15 -17.08
C CYS A 16 1.80 -0.31 -15.71
N TYR A 17 1.11 0.12 -14.68
CA TYR A 17 1.48 -0.13 -13.28
C TYR A 17 0.22 -0.47 -12.47
N VAL A 18 0.43 -1.08 -11.30
CA VAL A 18 -0.65 -1.32 -10.34
C VAL A 18 -0.43 -0.45 -9.11
N LEU A 19 -1.49 0.26 -8.70
CA LEU A 19 -1.52 0.99 -7.44
C LEU A 19 -2.37 0.19 -6.46
N VAL A 20 -1.85 0.03 -5.25
CA VAL A 20 -2.58 -0.55 -4.13
C VAL A 20 -2.78 0.52 -3.06
N ASP A 21 -4.05 0.81 -2.77
CA ASP A 21 -4.46 1.66 -1.65
C ASP A 21 -5.11 0.79 -0.58
N MET A 22 -4.48 0.65 0.56
CA MET A 22 -4.93 -0.22 1.64
C MET A 22 -5.47 0.60 2.81
N GLY A 23 -6.79 0.70 2.90
CA GLY A 23 -7.50 1.38 3.96
C GLY A 23 -7.77 0.51 5.20
N GLY A 24 -8.58 1.04 6.12
CA GLY A 24 -9.00 0.32 7.32
C GLY A 24 -9.99 -0.82 7.03
N ALA A 25 -10.94 -0.60 6.11
CA ALA A 25 -12.03 -1.52 5.81
C ALA A 25 -11.86 -2.24 4.47
N SER A 26 -11.23 -1.62 3.49
CA SER A 26 -11.06 -2.14 2.13
C SER A 26 -9.64 -1.94 1.63
N SER A 27 -9.33 -2.61 0.52
CA SER A 27 -8.11 -2.40 -0.26
C SER A 27 -8.47 -2.32 -1.73
N GLU A 28 -7.98 -1.28 -2.39
CA GLU A 28 -8.21 -1.00 -3.80
C GLU A 28 -6.99 -1.41 -4.62
N PHE A 29 -7.23 -2.22 -5.65
CA PHE A 29 -6.22 -2.60 -6.65
C PHE A 29 -6.57 -1.90 -7.95
N ILE A 30 -5.66 -1.07 -8.45
CA ILE A 30 -5.89 -0.14 -9.54
C ILE A 30 -4.81 -0.32 -10.59
N PHE A 31 -5.16 -0.97 -11.71
CA PHE A 31 -4.29 -1.05 -12.88
C PHE A 31 -4.43 0.23 -13.69
N CYS A 32 -3.35 0.98 -13.80
CA CYS A 32 -3.25 2.21 -14.57
C CYS A 32 -2.51 1.91 -15.87
N THR A 33 -3.16 2.16 -17.01
CA THR A 33 -2.62 1.90 -18.36
C THR A 33 -2.83 3.12 -19.25
N LYS A 34 -2.26 3.12 -20.45
CA LYS A 34 -2.55 4.14 -21.48
C LYS A 34 -4.01 4.12 -21.93
N GLU A 35 -4.67 2.96 -21.85
CA GLU A 35 -6.05 2.77 -22.29
C GLU A 35 -7.07 3.20 -21.25
N GLY A 36 -6.66 3.35 -19.97
CA GLY A 36 -7.53 3.74 -18.88
C GLY A 36 -7.15 3.13 -17.53
N ILE A 37 -8.07 3.27 -16.59
CA ILE A 37 -7.95 2.81 -15.20
C ILE A 37 -8.90 1.65 -14.99
N PHE A 38 -8.38 0.53 -14.45
CA PHE A 38 -9.14 -0.69 -14.15
C PHE A 38 -8.97 -1.00 -12.67
N ALA A 39 -10.00 -0.68 -11.90
CA ALA A 39 -9.97 -0.73 -10.45
C ALA A 39 -10.97 -1.73 -9.88
N LYS A 40 -10.61 -2.32 -8.73
CA LYS A 40 -11.51 -3.13 -7.92
C LYS A 40 -11.20 -2.92 -6.45
N SER A 41 -12.25 -2.72 -5.65
CA SER A 41 -12.19 -2.69 -4.20
C SER A 41 -12.49 -4.08 -3.64
N PHE A 42 -11.69 -4.49 -2.65
CA PHE A 42 -11.89 -5.73 -1.90
C PHE A 42 -12.16 -5.38 -0.45
N GLU A 43 -13.16 -6.03 0.14
CA GLU A 43 -13.56 -5.79 1.53
C GLU A 43 -12.58 -6.37 2.55
N ILE A 44 -11.31 -6.07 2.39
CA ILE A 44 -10.23 -6.42 3.31
C ILE A 44 -9.31 -5.21 3.49
N GLY A 45 -9.31 -4.67 4.69
CA GLY A 45 -8.41 -3.61 5.12
C GLY A 45 -7.82 -3.97 6.47
N ILE A 46 -6.92 -3.13 6.97
CA ILE A 46 -6.11 -3.46 8.16
C ILE A 46 -6.95 -3.66 9.43
N VAL A 47 -7.99 -2.85 9.62
CA VAL A 47 -8.90 -2.97 10.80
C VAL A 47 -9.78 -4.20 10.65
N LYS A 48 -10.36 -4.39 9.45
CA LYS A 48 -11.22 -5.55 9.16
C LYS A 48 -10.46 -6.87 9.29
N ALA A 49 -9.19 -6.91 8.86
CA ALA A 49 -8.33 -8.09 9.03
C ALA A 49 -8.07 -8.39 10.51
N LYS A 50 -7.70 -7.38 11.30
CA LYS A 50 -7.52 -7.54 12.76
C LYS A 50 -8.80 -8.06 13.41
N ASP A 51 -9.95 -7.46 13.10
CA ASP A 51 -11.22 -7.81 13.72
C ASP A 51 -11.70 -9.22 13.33
N LYS A 52 -11.46 -9.64 12.08
CA LYS A 52 -11.86 -10.97 11.60
C LYS A 52 -10.93 -12.06 12.11
N TYR A 53 -9.63 -11.90 11.95
CA TYR A 53 -8.67 -12.97 12.19
C TYR A 53 -8.09 -12.97 13.61
N LYS A 54 -8.15 -11.85 14.35
CA LYS A 54 -7.69 -11.67 15.73
C LYS A 54 -6.18 -11.85 15.97
N SER A 55 -5.48 -12.62 15.14
CA SER A 55 -4.03 -12.80 15.19
C SER A 55 -3.43 -12.89 13.77
N ILE A 56 -2.15 -12.55 13.65
CA ILE A 56 -1.38 -12.70 12.40
C ILE A 56 -1.32 -14.16 11.97
N GLU A 57 -1.16 -15.08 12.93
CA GLU A 57 -1.14 -16.51 12.64
C GLU A 57 -2.43 -17.00 11.97
N ASN A 58 -3.59 -16.57 12.49
CA ASN A 58 -4.89 -16.89 11.88
C ASN A 58 -5.07 -16.24 10.51
N LEU A 59 -4.63 -14.99 10.34
CA LEU A 59 -4.64 -14.33 9.03
C LEU A 59 -3.82 -15.14 8.01
N LEU A 60 -2.64 -15.60 8.38
CA LEU A 60 -1.78 -16.39 7.50
C LEU A 60 -2.35 -17.79 7.20
N LYS A 61 -3.00 -18.43 8.18
CA LYS A 61 -3.71 -19.71 7.96
C LYS A 61 -4.88 -19.57 6.99
N CYS A 62 -5.58 -18.43 7.02
CA CYS A 62 -6.76 -18.16 6.19
C CYS A 62 -6.44 -17.22 5.02
N LYS A 63 -5.17 -17.04 4.64
CA LYS A 63 -4.76 -16.07 3.61
C LYS A 63 -5.47 -16.25 2.26
N ASP A 64 -5.83 -17.47 1.91
CA ASP A 64 -6.49 -17.76 0.64
C ASP A 64 -7.88 -17.12 0.55
N GLU A 65 -8.58 -16.94 1.67
CA GLU A 65 -9.86 -16.19 1.70
C GLU A 65 -9.67 -14.75 1.21
N VAL A 66 -8.50 -14.16 1.51
CA VAL A 66 -8.14 -12.81 1.11
C VAL A 66 -7.60 -12.80 -0.32
N LEU A 67 -6.69 -13.73 -0.63
CA LEU A 67 -5.88 -13.66 -1.84
C LEU A 67 -6.60 -14.20 -3.07
N VAL A 68 -7.44 -15.23 -2.97
CA VAL A 68 -8.11 -15.84 -4.14
C VAL A 68 -8.97 -14.84 -4.92
N PRO A 69 -9.81 -13.98 -4.31
CA PRO A 69 -10.57 -12.97 -5.04
C PRO A 69 -9.68 -11.93 -5.75
N ILE A 70 -8.56 -11.55 -5.11
CA ILE A 70 -7.59 -10.59 -5.65
C ILE A 70 -6.84 -11.22 -6.83
N GLN A 71 -6.40 -12.46 -6.68
CA GLN A 71 -5.71 -13.20 -7.73
C GLN A 71 -6.55 -13.30 -9.01
N LYS A 72 -7.82 -13.62 -8.88
CA LYS A 72 -8.75 -13.64 -10.04
C LYS A 72 -8.76 -12.32 -10.77
N PHE A 73 -8.82 -11.20 -10.06
CA PHE A 73 -8.80 -9.88 -10.66
C PHE A 73 -7.46 -9.57 -11.36
N ILE A 74 -6.34 -9.97 -10.74
CA ILE A 74 -5.00 -9.83 -11.34
C ILE A 74 -4.92 -10.63 -12.65
N GLU A 75 -5.35 -11.90 -12.63
CA GLU A 75 -5.34 -12.79 -13.80
C GLU A 75 -6.24 -12.26 -14.94
N GLU A 76 -7.42 -11.73 -14.62
CA GLU A 76 -8.31 -11.09 -15.60
C GLU A 76 -7.62 -9.90 -16.30
N ASN A 77 -6.91 -9.06 -15.54
CA ASN A 77 -6.15 -7.95 -16.10
C ASN A 77 -5.00 -8.46 -16.97
N GLN A 78 -4.25 -9.46 -16.52
CA GLN A 78 -3.12 -10.04 -17.28
C GLN A 78 -3.59 -10.68 -18.59
N LYS A 79 -4.73 -11.42 -18.60
CA LYS A 79 -5.33 -11.99 -19.80
C LYS A 79 -5.72 -10.94 -20.83
N GLN A 80 -6.04 -9.72 -20.37
CA GLN A 80 -6.36 -8.57 -21.24
C GLN A 80 -5.12 -7.73 -21.59
N GLY A 81 -3.91 -8.25 -21.37
CA GLY A 81 -2.65 -7.58 -21.70
C GLY A 81 -2.18 -6.53 -20.69
N ARG A 82 -2.94 -6.27 -19.62
CA ARG A 82 -2.59 -5.30 -18.58
C ARG A 82 -1.62 -5.91 -17.57
N LYS A 83 -0.35 -6.01 -17.94
CA LYS A 83 0.74 -6.51 -17.11
C LYS A 83 1.48 -5.34 -16.46
N ALA A 84 1.24 -5.12 -15.18
CA ALA A 84 1.91 -4.06 -14.43
C ALA A 84 3.43 -4.28 -14.40
N LYS A 85 4.19 -3.21 -14.56
CA LYS A 85 5.66 -3.22 -14.60
C LYS A 85 6.27 -2.78 -13.26
N PHE A 86 5.50 -2.09 -12.43
CA PHE A 86 5.89 -1.74 -11.08
C PHE A 86 4.65 -1.60 -10.19
N LEU A 87 4.87 -1.70 -8.89
CA LEU A 87 3.86 -1.53 -7.85
C LEU A 87 3.99 -0.16 -7.20
N VAL A 88 2.88 0.51 -7.05
CA VAL A 88 2.73 1.75 -6.28
C VAL A 88 1.97 1.44 -5.00
N ALA A 89 2.51 1.83 -3.88
CA ALA A 89 1.90 1.73 -2.56
C ALA A 89 1.44 3.12 -2.10
N ASN A 90 0.12 3.29 -1.94
CA ASN A 90 -0.49 4.54 -1.53
C ASN A 90 -1.39 4.31 -0.32
N SER A 91 -0.81 4.26 0.86
CA SER A 91 -1.59 4.10 2.11
C SER A 91 -0.72 4.32 3.34
N GLY A 92 -1.36 4.46 4.49
CA GLY A 92 -0.67 4.75 5.75
C GLY A 92 0.30 3.67 6.24
N THR A 93 0.13 2.40 5.88
CA THR A 93 1.05 1.34 6.30
C THR A 93 2.39 1.41 5.54
N PRO A 94 2.45 1.42 4.20
CA PRO A 94 3.71 1.56 3.48
C PRO A 94 4.45 2.85 3.81
N THR A 95 3.75 3.98 3.91
CA THR A 95 4.38 5.27 4.25
C THR A 95 4.98 5.27 5.66
N MET A 96 4.32 4.61 6.61
CA MET A 96 4.83 4.43 7.97
C MET A 96 6.06 3.51 7.99
N VAL A 97 6.04 2.38 7.28
CA VAL A 97 7.20 1.49 7.18
C VAL A 97 8.39 2.23 6.58
N CYS A 98 8.16 3.07 5.55
CA CYS A 98 9.18 3.92 4.96
C CYS A 98 9.77 4.89 6.00
N ALA A 99 8.92 5.57 6.77
CA ALA A 99 9.37 6.50 7.80
C ALA A 99 10.19 5.78 8.91
N PHE A 100 9.81 4.57 9.30
CA PHE A 100 10.55 3.75 10.27
C PHE A 100 11.90 3.31 9.75
N LYS A 101 11.97 2.79 8.53
CA LYS A 101 13.23 2.44 7.85
C LYS A 101 14.18 3.63 7.79
N MET A 102 13.66 4.82 7.51
CA MET A 102 14.44 6.06 7.45
C MET A 102 14.84 6.61 8.84
N GLY A 103 14.32 6.04 9.93
CA GLY A 103 14.57 6.52 11.29
C GLY A 103 13.99 7.91 11.57
N LEU A 104 12.90 8.29 10.90
CA LEU A 104 12.28 9.59 11.08
C LEU A 104 11.66 9.72 12.48
N LYS A 105 12.12 10.70 13.27
CA LYS A 105 11.54 11.00 14.59
C LYS A 105 10.13 11.60 14.50
N GLN A 106 9.86 12.30 13.41
CA GLN A 106 8.56 12.87 13.08
C GLN A 106 8.27 12.55 11.62
N TYR A 107 7.04 12.17 11.32
CA TYR A 107 6.60 11.87 9.97
C TYR A 107 6.77 13.09 9.06
N ASP A 108 7.35 12.88 7.89
CA ASP A 108 7.57 13.90 6.86
C ASP A 108 7.22 13.32 5.49
N SER A 109 6.05 13.68 4.98
CA SER A 109 5.53 13.18 3.70
C SER A 109 6.46 13.47 2.52
N LYS A 110 7.17 14.60 2.54
CA LYS A 110 8.11 14.97 1.47
C LYS A 110 9.33 14.05 1.40
N LYS A 111 9.75 13.49 2.53
CA LYS A 111 10.87 12.55 2.59
C LYS A 111 10.46 11.14 2.18
N VAL A 112 9.22 10.77 2.48
CA VAL A 112 8.68 9.44 2.19
C VAL A 112 8.22 9.33 0.73
N PHE A 113 7.79 10.44 0.15
CA PHE A 113 7.29 10.50 -1.22
C PHE A 113 8.35 10.11 -2.25
N GLY A 114 8.05 9.15 -3.11
CA GLY A 114 8.93 8.70 -4.18
C GLY A 114 10.02 7.70 -3.75
N GLU A 115 10.05 7.35 -2.47
CA GLU A 115 10.96 6.31 -1.96
C GLU A 115 10.57 4.92 -2.46
N THR A 116 11.54 4.01 -2.48
CA THR A 116 11.33 2.61 -2.82
C THR A 116 11.53 1.74 -1.58
N LEU A 117 10.53 0.90 -1.30
CA LEU A 117 10.63 -0.15 -0.29
C LEU A 117 10.69 -1.53 -0.95
N HIS A 118 11.53 -2.39 -0.39
CA HIS A 118 11.61 -3.79 -0.75
C HIS A 118 10.79 -4.65 0.24
N ARG A 119 10.39 -5.86 -0.18
CA ARG A 119 9.69 -6.81 0.72
C ARG A 119 10.47 -7.09 2.01
N VAL A 120 11.80 -7.09 1.95
CA VAL A 120 12.65 -7.27 3.13
C VAL A 120 12.46 -6.13 4.13
N ASP A 121 12.35 -4.89 3.68
CA ASP A 121 12.14 -3.73 4.57
C ASP A 121 10.85 -3.88 5.39
N PHE A 122 9.77 -4.36 4.77
CA PHE A 122 8.52 -4.63 5.48
C PHE A 122 8.68 -5.73 6.54
N ARG A 123 9.46 -6.78 6.26
CA ARG A 123 9.73 -7.86 7.22
C ARG A 123 10.56 -7.37 8.40
N ASP A 124 11.64 -6.66 8.11
CA ASP A 124 12.55 -6.12 9.13
C ASP A 124 11.82 -5.15 10.07
N GLU A 125 11.00 -4.25 9.50
CA GLU A 125 10.24 -3.30 10.31
C GLU A 125 9.10 -3.99 11.09
N LEU A 126 8.50 -5.06 10.56
CA LEU A 126 7.54 -5.88 11.30
C LEU A 126 8.20 -6.53 12.52
N GLU A 127 9.37 -7.17 12.33
CA GLU A 127 10.11 -7.82 13.42
C GLU A 127 10.53 -6.79 14.49
N ARG A 128 11.07 -5.65 14.06
CA ARG A 128 11.42 -4.54 14.97
C ARG A 128 10.21 -4.05 15.75
N PHE A 129 9.08 -3.84 15.08
CA PHE A 129 7.86 -3.37 15.72
C PHE A 129 7.30 -4.40 16.71
N LEU A 130 7.33 -5.69 16.37
CA LEU A 130 6.85 -6.75 17.25
C LEU A 130 7.77 -6.98 18.47
N ALA A 131 9.05 -6.66 18.38
CA ALA A 131 9.99 -6.71 19.51
C ALA A 131 9.73 -5.63 20.56
N LEU A 132 9.04 -4.54 20.20
CA LEU A 132 8.67 -3.47 21.13
C LEU A 132 7.56 -3.93 22.08
N SER A 133 7.60 -3.44 23.32
CA SER A 133 6.47 -3.56 24.23
C SER A 133 5.22 -2.85 23.68
N TYR A 134 4.04 -3.23 24.15
CA TYR A 134 2.80 -2.58 23.73
C TYR A 134 2.84 -1.06 23.91
N LYS A 135 3.38 -0.59 25.04
CA LYS A 135 3.49 0.84 25.36
C LYS A 135 4.42 1.58 24.42
N GLU A 136 5.54 0.97 24.02
CA GLU A 136 6.45 1.56 23.04
C GLU A 136 5.78 1.64 21.67
N ARG A 137 5.03 0.63 21.25
CA ARG A 137 4.24 0.66 20.02
C ARG A 137 3.19 1.78 20.04
N GLU A 138 2.45 1.92 21.14
CA GLU A 138 1.50 3.03 21.32
C GLU A 138 2.17 4.41 21.18
N ASN A 139 3.32 4.58 21.82
CA ASN A 139 4.07 5.82 21.73
C ASN A 139 4.55 6.13 20.31
N LEU A 140 4.84 5.08 19.53
CA LEU A 140 5.36 5.21 18.17
C LEU A 140 4.26 5.52 17.14
N VAL A 141 3.09 4.86 17.24
CA VAL A 141 2.04 4.92 16.19
C VAL A 141 0.69 5.44 16.71
N GLY A 142 0.56 5.69 17.99
CA GLY A 142 -0.68 6.09 18.66
C GLY A 142 -1.48 4.89 19.18
N VAL A 143 -2.30 5.17 20.19
CA VAL A 143 -3.02 4.17 21.02
C VAL A 143 -3.85 3.19 20.17
N PHE A 144 -4.57 3.68 19.16
CA PHE A 144 -5.47 2.83 18.36
C PHE A 144 -4.77 2.11 17.17
N ARG A 145 -3.48 2.38 16.97
CA ARG A 145 -2.73 1.85 15.80
C ARG A 145 -1.77 0.72 16.17
N ALA A 146 -1.38 0.61 17.42
CA ALA A 146 -0.41 -0.37 17.91
C ALA A 146 -0.76 -1.82 17.54
N ASP A 147 -2.05 -2.16 17.56
CA ASP A 147 -2.54 -3.51 17.26
C ASP A 147 -2.82 -3.75 15.76
N VAL A 148 -3.12 -2.70 15.00
CA VAL A 148 -3.51 -2.86 13.59
C VAL A 148 -2.32 -2.78 12.63
N VAL A 149 -1.25 -2.09 13.02
CA VAL A 149 -0.04 -1.93 12.21
C VAL A 149 0.56 -3.26 11.76
N PRO A 150 0.76 -4.27 12.64
CA PRO A 150 1.29 -5.57 12.20
C PRO A 150 0.41 -6.24 11.14
N PHE A 151 -0.93 -6.15 11.27
CA PHE A 151 -1.85 -6.68 10.26
C PHE A 151 -1.70 -5.96 8.92
N GLY A 152 -1.52 -4.63 8.95
CA GLY A 152 -1.28 -3.84 7.74
C GLY A 152 0.01 -4.26 7.02
N ILE A 153 1.11 -4.46 7.75
CA ILE A 153 2.38 -4.89 7.18
C ILE A 153 2.24 -6.29 6.57
N VAL A 154 1.63 -7.24 7.29
CA VAL A 154 1.44 -8.62 6.80
C VAL A 154 0.54 -8.64 5.57
N LEU A 155 -0.59 -7.92 5.58
CA LEU A 155 -1.46 -7.82 4.40
C LEU A 155 -0.73 -7.25 3.19
N PHE A 156 0.05 -6.20 3.38
CA PHE A 156 0.78 -5.59 2.27
C PHE A 156 1.86 -6.53 1.71
N LEU A 157 2.55 -7.28 2.57
CA LEU A 157 3.47 -8.35 2.14
C LEU A 157 2.77 -9.41 1.31
N LEU A 158 1.57 -9.85 1.71
CA LEU A 158 0.75 -10.79 0.94
C LEU A 158 0.33 -10.20 -0.41
N PHE A 159 0.01 -8.91 -0.47
CA PHE A 159 -0.32 -8.22 -1.71
C PHE A 159 0.89 -8.11 -2.65
N MET A 160 2.07 -7.79 -2.12
CA MET A 160 3.32 -7.81 -2.91
C MET A 160 3.63 -9.22 -3.44
N GLU A 161 3.31 -10.26 -2.65
CA GLU A 161 3.53 -11.66 -3.04
C GLU A 161 2.64 -12.05 -4.23
N ILE A 162 1.33 -11.79 -4.13
CA ILE A 162 0.38 -12.19 -5.17
C ILE A 162 0.53 -11.37 -6.46
N LEU A 163 1.03 -10.14 -6.36
CA LEU A 163 1.35 -9.28 -7.49
C LEU A 163 2.73 -9.58 -8.12
N ASP A 164 3.53 -10.45 -7.46
CA ASP A 164 4.91 -10.81 -7.84
C ASP A 164 5.89 -9.63 -7.92
N PHE A 165 5.76 -8.66 -7.00
CA PHE A 165 6.70 -7.55 -6.87
C PHE A 165 7.59 -7.70 -5.65
N GLN A 166 8.91 -7.47 -5.83
CA GLN A 166 9.90 -7.46 -4.76
C GLN A 166 10.07 -6.07 -4.13
N GLU A 167 9.59 -5.04 -4.82
CA GLU A 167 9.68 -3.64 -4.38
C GLU A 167 8.40 -2.88 -4.74
N CYS A 168 8.17 -1.77 -4.05
CA CYS A 168 7.09 -0.83 -4.36
C CYS A 168 7.58 0.61 -4.26
N LEU A 169 6.99 1.47 -5.08
CA LEU A 169 7.15 2.92 -5.02
C LEU A 169 6.16 3.48 -3.99
N ILE A 170 6.65 4.30 -3.06
CA ILE A 170 5.81 4.91 -2.04
C ILE A 170 5.25 6.24 -2.53
N LEU A 171 3.93 6.37 -2.50
CA LEU A 171 3.23 7.64 -2.63
C LEU A 171 2.47 7.95 -1.35
N ASP A 172 2.37 9.25 -1.04
CA ASP A 172 1.65 9.76 0.12
C ASP A 172 0.70 10.89 -0.32
N GLU A 173 0.02 10.65 -1.44
CA GLU A 173 -1.00 11.57 -1.96
C GLU A 173 -2.29 10.78 -2.13
N GLY A 174 -3.32 11.21 -1.43
CA GLY A 174 -4.59 10.49 -1.37
C GLY A 174 -5.74 11.19 -2.10
N VAL A 175 -6.94 10.69 -1.85
CA VAL A 175 -8.20 11.21 -2.40
C VAL A 175 -8.40 12.69 -2.07
N ARG A 176 -7.90 13.16 -0.91
CA ARG A 176 -8.02 14.57 -0.48
C ARG A 176 -7.25 15.50 -1.39
N GLU A 177 -6.01 15.14 -1.74
CA GLU A 177 -5.17 15.93 -2.66
C GLU A 177 -5.75 15.91 -4.08
N GLY A 178 -6.23 14.75 -4.54
CA GLY A 178 -6.93 14.61 -5.82
C GLY A 178 -8.21 15.45 -5.88
N ALA A 179 -9.03 15.41 -4.85
CA ALA A 179 -10.25 16.22 -4.76
C ALA A 179 -9.96 17.73 -4.71
N ALA A 180 -8.89 18.15 -4.01
CA ALA A 180 -8.46 19.54 -3.98
C ALA A 180 -8.04 20.05 -5.38
N ILE A 181 -7.30 19.23 -6.13
CA ILE A 181 -6.90 19.57 -7.51
C ILE A 181 -8.12 19.70 -8.42
N LEU A 182 -9.06 18.75 -8.38
CA LEU A 182 -10.30 18.78 -9.16
C LEU A 182 -11.15 19.99 -8.78
N GLY A 183 -11.32 20.28 -7.48
CA GLY A 183 -12.08 21.44 -7.02
C GLY A 183 -11.44 22.79 -7.38
N ILE A 184 -10.14 22.84 -7.66
CA ILE A 184 -9.46 24.03 -8.20
C ILE A 184 -9.75 24.16 -9.71
N LEU A 185 -9.73 23.04 -10.44
CA LEU A 185 -10.02 23.03 -11.88
C LEU A 185 -11.46 23.43 -12.19
N ASP A 186 -12.44 22.95 -11.41
CA ASP A 186 -13.85 23.31 -11.55
C ASP A 186 -14.15 24.80 -11.28
N LYS A 187 -13.28 25.49 -10.53
CA LYS A 187 -13.42 26.93 -10.28
C LYS A 187 -12.79 27.82 -11.35
N GLN A 188 -12.12 27.25 -12.35
CA GLN A 188 -11.48 27.96 -13.45
C GLN A 188 -12.26 27.84 -14.78
N ILE A 189 -13.43 27.19 -14.76
CA ILE A 189 -14.40 27.12 -15.86
C ILE A 189 -15.60 28.00 -15.51
#